data_1d9677174e416797e37b1ad47d3290dd
#
_entry.id   1d9677174e416797e37b1ad47d3290dd
#
_cell.length_a   1.000
_cell.length_b   1.000
_cell.length_c   1.000
_cell.angle_alpha   90.00
_cell.angle_beta   90.00
_cell.angle_gamma   90.00
#
_symmetry.space_group_name_H-M   'P 1'
#
loop_
_entity.id
_entity.type
_entity.pdbx_description
1 polymer ?
#
loop_
_entity_poly.entity_id
_entity_poly.type
_entity_poly.pdbx_seq_one_letter_code
_entity_poly.pdbx_strand_id
1 'polypeptide(L)'
;MYDLVIIGSGPAGLSAAVYAKRAGLNMIIIEKNPVSGGQIIDTYEVDNYLGIPGVNGFDLGMKFREHADKQKAEFISATVTGVECIDKGSDAKAPVYKVVTDNGEFETHTVLLATGAHHSKLGVPGEEEYIGKGVSYCATCDGAFYRGKVTAVNGGGDVAVEDAIFLSRFCSKVYLIHRRDELRAAKILQDELFGLENVEVIWDSVVKEIKGDDKVNSVTVENVKTKEISDVKTDGMFVAIGIHPSTDLFADLVECDEKGYVIAGEDGATSMPGIFVAGDSRQKRLRQIVTAVADGANAVTSVQDFLVGKAK
;
A
#
# COMPACT_ATOMS: atom_id res chain seq x y z
N MET A 1 22.80 10.19 18.01
CA MET A 1 22.78 10.15 16.54
C MET A 1 22.69 8.70 16.10
N TYR A 2 21.82 8.37 15.16
CA TYR A 2 21.58 7.03 14.65
C TYR A 2 22.28 6.82 13.31
N ASP A 3 22.52 5.56 12.95
CA ASP A 3 22.95 5.18 11.61
C ASP A 3 21.76 5.25 10.63
N LEU A 4 20.57 4.79 11.09
CA LEU A 4 19.37 4.70 10.31
C LEU A 4 18.11 5.04 11.13
N VAL A 5 17.26 5.91 10.60
CA VAL A 5 15.86 6.08 11.04
C VAL A 5 14.92 5.52 9.98
N ILE A 6 14.06 4.59 10.40
CA ILE A 6 13.02 3.98 9.54
C ILE A 6 11.69 4.67 9.85
N ILE A 7 11.01 5.18 8.83
CA ILE A 7 9.70 5.84 8.96
C ILE A 7 8.61 4.89 8.47
N GLY A 8 7.84 4.33 9.40
CA GLY A 8 6.76 3.38 9.16
C GLY A 8 7.13 1.94 9.52
N SER A 9 6.20 1.25 10.17
CA SER A 9 6.33 -0.14 10.62
C SER A 9 5.41 -1.12 9.88
N GLY A 10 5.17 -0.86 8.58
CA GLY A 10 4.62 -1.85 7.65
C GLY A 10 5.63 -2.96 7.32
N PRO A 11 5.29 -3.92 6.42
CA PRO A 11 6.17 -5.03 6.07
C PRO A 11 7.57 -4.61 5.61
N ALA A 12 7.68 -3.49 4.86
CA ALA A 12 8.96 -2.96 4.40
C ALA A 12 9.83 -2.47 5.58
N GLY A 13 9.26 -1.65 6.46
CA GLY A 13 9.97 -1.12 7.62
C GLY A 13 10.36 -2.20 8.62
N LEU A 14 9.49 -3.17 8.88
CA LEU A 14 9.78 -4.30 9.78
C LEU A 14 10.86 -5.22 9.21
N SER A 15 10.83 -5.50 7.90
CA SER A 15 11.91 -6.24 7.23
C SER A 15 13.23 -5.47 7.33
N ALA A 16 13.22 -4.18 7.02
CA ALA A 16 14.40 -3.32 7.14
C ALA A 16 14.97 -3.34 8.55
N ALA A 17 14.13 -3.26 9.58
CA ALA A 17 14.57 -3.31 10.97
C ALA A 17 15.29 -4.61 11.33
N VAL A 18 14.75 -5.75 10.89
CA VAL A 18 15.39 -7.07 11.09
C VAL A 18 16.77 -7.08 10.45
N TYR A 19 16.90 -6.64 9.19
CA TYR A 19 18.16 -6.61 8.48
C TYR A 19 19.15 -5.62 9.10
N ALA A 20 18.70 -4.41 9.47
CA ALA A 20 19.52 -3.38 10.09
C ALA A 20 20.11 -3.83 11.44
N LYS A 21 19.29 -4.46 12.30
CA LYS A 21 19.78 -5.00 13.57
C LYS A 21 20.75 -6.16 13.37
N ARG A 22 20.51 -7.03 12.39
CA ARG A 22 21.45 -8.10 12.03
C ARG A 22 22.77 -7.57 11.47
N ALA A 23 22.74 -6.42 10.82
CA ALA A 23 23.90 -5.67 10.33
C ALA A 23 24.65 -4.90 11.44
N GLY A 24 24.12 -4.86 12.66
CA GLY A 24 24.71 -4.13 13.78
C GLY A 24 24.49 -2.62 13.75
N LEU A 25 23.54 -2.13 12.91
CA LEU A 25 23.25 -0.69 12.83
C LEU A 25 22.53 -0.18 14.09
N ASN A 26 22.90 1.02 14.51
CA ASN A 26 22.19 1.78 15.51
C ASN A 26 20.98 2.44 14.87
N MET A 27 19.78 1.89 15.08
CA MET A 27 18.57 2.29 14.36
C MET A 27 17.33 2.37 15.25
N ILE A 28 16.39 3.21 14.84
CA ILE A 28 15.02 3.27 15.38
C ILE A 28 14.00 3.18 14.26
N ILE A 29 12.79 2.72 14.62
CA ILE A 29 11.59 2.82 13.79
C ILE A 29 10.65 3.84 14.41
N ILE A 30 10.15 4.77 13.60
CA ILE A 30 9.11 5.72 14.02
C ILE A 30 7.78 5.29 13.37
N GLU A 31 6.76 5.06 14.20
CA GLU A 31 5.43 4.65 13.77
C GLU A 31 4.35 5.50 14.46
N LYS A 32 3.43 6.04 13.66
CA LYS A 32 2.32 6.86 14.17
C LYS A 32 1.17 6.05 14.75
N ASN A 33 0.95 4.84 14.22
CA ASN A 33 -0.13 3.98 14.66
C ASN A 33 0.28 3.15 15.89
N PRO A 34 -0.66 2.82 16.77
CA PRO A 34 -0.37 2.02 17.97
C PRO A 34 0.01 0.57 17.63
N VAL A 35 -0.34 0.09 16.44
CA VAL A 35 -0.10 -1.28 15.97
C VAL A 35 0.75 -1.25 14.71
N SER A 36 1.79 -2.07 14.68
CA SER A 36 2.63 -2.30 13.50
C SER A 36 1.95 -3.23 12.50
N GLY A 37 2.38 -3.16 11.23
CA GLY A 37 1.88 -4.01 10.14
C GLY A 37 1.41 -3.19 8.94
N GLY A 38 1.10 -1.90 9.12
CA GLY A 38 0.61 -1.04 8.03
C GLY A 38 -0.72 -1.55 7.48
N GLN A 39 -0.93 -1.49 6.17
CA GLN A 39 -2.20 -1.89 5.53
C GLN A 39 -2.58 -3.36 5.71
N ILE A 40 -1.64 -4.25 6.00
CA ILE A 40 -1.95 -5.68 6.10
C ILE A 40 -2.87 -6.00 7.28
N ILE A 41 -2.88 -5.18 8.34
CA ILE A 41 -3.71 -5.44 9.54
C ILE A 41 -5.21 -5.42 9.26
N ASP A 42 -5.63 -4.76 8.19
CA ASP A 42 -7.03 -4.66 7.76
C ASP A 42 -7.44 -5.81 6.82
N THR A 43 -6.49 -6.66 6.42
CA THR A 43 -6.73 -7.79 5.51
C THR A 43 -7.32 -8.97 6.29
N TYR A 44 -8.49 -9.46 5.87
CA TYR A 44 -9.17 -10.58 6.52
C TYR A 44 -8.31 -11.86 6.51
N GLU A 45 -7.74 -12.21 5.35
CA GLU A 45 -6.92 -13.40 5.17
C GLU A 45 -5.84 -13.14 4.11
N VAL A 46 -4.61 -13.53 4.40
CA VAL A 46 -3.46 -13.44 3.51
C VAL A 46 -3.10 -14.84 3.03
N ASP A 47 -3.33 -15.12 1.74
CA ASP A 47 -3.11 -16.44 1.14
C ASP A 47 -1.97 -16.45 0.10
N ASN A 48 -1.39 -15.27 -0.17
CA ASN A 48 -0.34 -15.08 -1.17
C ASN A 48 1.05 -14.75 -0.57
N TYR A 49 1.23 -14.94 0.74
CA TYR A 49 2.54 -14.80 1.38
C TYR A 49 3.17 -16.17 1.60
N LEU A 50 4.21 -16.48 0.82
CA LEU A 50 4.85 -17.80 0.80
C LEU A 50 5.27 -18.26 2.20
N GLY A 51 4.84 -19.46 2.57
CA GLY A 51 5.20 -20.12 3.83
C GLY A 51 4.19 -19.91 4.97
N ILE A 52 3.25 -18.98 4.84
CA ILE A 52 2.20 -18.72 5.86
C ILE A 52 0.85 -18.51 5.16
N PRO A 53 0.26 -19.54 4.55
CA PRO A 53 -1.05 -19.41 3.92
C PRO A 53 -2.18 -19.33 4.95
N GLY A 54 -3.26 -18.62 4.63
CA GLY A 54 -4.50 -18.58 5.42
C GLY A 54 -4.37 -17.84 6.75
N VAL A 55 -3.36 -16.98 6.92
CA VAL A 55 -3.22 -16.16 8.13
C VAL A 55 -4.01 -14.85 7.97
N ASN A 56 -4.66 -14.37 9.02
CA ASN A 56 -5.23 -13.04 8.96
C ASN A 56 -4.14 -11.96 9.00
N GLY A 57 -4.44 -10.80 8.41
CA GLY A 57 -3.43 -9.74 8.24
C GLY A 57 -2.94 -9.18 9.56
N PHE A 58 -3.79 -9.07 10.58
CA PHE A 58 -3.39 -8.61 11.91
C PHE A 58 -2.37 -9.57 12.54
N ASP A 59 -2.64 -10.88 12.53
CA ASP A 59 -1.73 -11.88 13.07
C ASP A 59 -0.40 -11.94 12.31
N LEU A 60 -0.44 -11.75 10.98
CA LEU A 60 0.77 -11.66 10.17
C LEU A 60 1.60 -10.41 10.53
N GLY A 61 0.94 -9.26 10.67
CA GLY A 61 1.57 -8.02 11.13
C GLY A 61 2.24 -8.15 12.50
N MET A 62 1.54 -8.81 13.42
CA MET A 62 2.07 -9.09 14.76
C MET A 62 3.26 -10.06 14.75
N LYS A 63 3.26 -11.08 13.87
CA LYS A 63 4.42 -11.96 13.67
C LYS A 63 5.63 -11.22 13.14
N PHE A 64 5.44 -10.29 12.19
CA PHE A 64 6.52 -9.44 11.68
C PHE A 64 7.06 -8.52 12.77
N ARG A 65 6.18 -7.92 13.57
CA ARG A 65 6.58 -7.09 14.71
C ARG A 65 7.36 -7.90 15.74
N GLU A 66 6.88 -9.06 16.13
CA GLU A 66 7.55 -9.96 17.07
C GLU A 66 8.97 -10.32 16.58
N HIS A 67 9.14 -10.53 15.26
CA HIS A 67 10.46 -10.80 14.70
C HIS A 67 11.42 -9.61 14.87
N ALA A 68 10.96 -8.39 14.61
CA ALA A 68 11.75 -7.18 14.83
C ALA A 68 12.08 -6.98 16.32
N ASP A 69 11.14 -7.23 17.21
CA ASP A 69 11.34 -7.18 18.67
C ASP A 69 12.40 -8.20 19.15
N LYS A 70 12.38 -9.42 18.61
CA LYS A 70 13.43 -10.45 18.86
C LYS A 70 14.83 -9.99 18.45
N GLN A 71 14.93 -9.15 17.41
CA GLN A 71 16.18 -8.51 17.02
C GLN A 71 16.50 -7.24 17.84
N LYS A 72 15.68 -6.91 18.87
CA LYS A 72 15.83 -5.73 19.70
C LYS A 72 15.75 -4.42 18.91
N ALA A 73 14.88 -4.36 17.90
CA ALA A 73 14.58 -3.11 17.22
C ALA A 73 13.88 -2.15 18.20
N GLU A 74 14.27 -0.88 18.18
CA GLU A 74 13.68 0.15 19.00
C GLU A 74 12.57 0.87 18.24
N PHE A 75 11.40 1.02 18.87
CA PHE A 75 10.21 1.64 18.28
C PHE A 75 9.87 2.92 19.04
N ILE A 76 9.66 3.99 18.29
CA ILE A 76 9.20 5.27 18.78
C ILE A 76 7.77 5.50 18.26
N SER A 77 6.81 5.67 19.18
CA SER A 77 5.44 6.05 18.82
C SER A 77 5.39 7.56 18.65
N ALA A 78 5.39 8.01 17.38
CA ALA A 78 5.33 9.42 17.02
C ALA A 78 4.91 9.58 15.56
N THR A 79 4.37 10.76 15.22
CA THR A 79 4.08 11.17 13.86
C THR A 79 5.24 12.00 13.32
N VAL A 80 5.86 11.52 12.23
CA VAL A 80 6.88 12.32 11.52
C VAL A 80 6.21 13.50 10.82
N THR A 81 6.72 14.69 11.05
CA THR A 81 6.23 15.95 10.48
C THR A 81 7.21 16.60 9.51
N GLY A 82 8.45 16.12 9.45
CA GLY A 82 9.45 16.60 8.50
C GLY A 82 10.76 15.82 8.55
N VAL A 83 11.54 15.95 7.48
CA VAL A 83 12.93 15.48 7.40
C VAL A 83 13.76 16.62 6.82
N GLU A 84 14.77 17.05 7.55
CA GLU A 84 15.65 18.16 7.18
C GLU A 84 17.08 17.66 7.00
N CYS A 85 17.76 18.08 5.94
CA CYS A 85 19.19 17.87 5.79
C CYS A 85 19.92 18.98 6.53
N ILE A 86 20.53 18.67 7.67
CA ILE A 86 21.24 19.65 8.51
C ILE A 86 22.74 19.72 8.22
N ASP A 87 23.33 18.68 7.62
CA ASP A 87 24.68 18.66 7.07
C ASP A 87 24.66 17.79 5.79
N LYS A 88 25.06 18.37 4.66
CA LYS A 88 25.09 17.65 3.36
C LYS A 88 26.21 16.61 3.29
N GLY A 89 27.13 16.62 4.26
CA GLY A 89 28.29 15.75 4.24
C GLY A 89 29.34 16.16 3.18
N SER A 90 30.22 15.23 2.87
CA SER A 90 31.26 15.36 1.85
C SER A 90 31.67 13.97 1.37
N ASP A 91 32.60 13.86 0.40
CA ASP A 91 33.13 12.56 -0.05
C ASP A 91 33.68 11.67 1.08
N ALA A 92 34.11 12.30 2.19
CA ALA A 92 34.68 11.62 3.37
C ALA A 92 33.72 11.56 4.57
N LYS A 93 32.55 12.19 4.50
CA LYS A 93 31.63 12.30 5.64
C LYS A 93 30.18 12.13 5.18
N ALA A 94 29.47 11.16 5.76
CA ALA A 94 28.05 10.98 5.53
C ALA A 94 27.24 12.24 5.89
N PRO A 95 26.13 12.51 5.20
CA PRO A 95 25.21 13.59 5.58
C PRO A 95 24.61 13.36 6.95
N VAL A 96 24.03 14.40 7.51
CA VAL A 96 23.24 14.31 8.74
C VAL A 96 21.84 14.84 8.46
N TYR A 97 20.86 14.04 8.77
CA TYR A 97 19.45 14.38 8.69
C TYR A 97 18.86 14.51 10.08
N LYS A 98 17.89 15.39 10.19
CA LYS A 98 17.03 15.54 11.35
C LYS A 98 15.63 15.12 11.00
N VAL A 99 15.12 14.07 11.63
CA VAL A 99 13.74 13.62 11.52
C VAL A 99 12.94 14.30 12.63
N VAL A 100 12.00 15.15 12.24
CA VAL A 100 11.14 15.93 13.14
C VAL A 100 9.84 15.18 13.36
N THR A 101 9.41 15.08 14.60
CA THR A 101 8.15 14.42 14.98
C THR A 101 7.34 15.29 15.96
N ASP A 102 6.10 14.91 16.21
CA ASP A 102 5.25 15.50 17.26
C ASP A 102 5.74 15.19 18.69
N ASN A 103 6.74 14.31 18.84
CA ASN A 103 7.28 13.87 20.14
C ASN A 103 8.81 13.97 20.21
N GLY A 104 9.43 14.90 19.47
CA GLY A 104 10.87 15.15 19.51
C GLY A 104 11.55 15.08 18.15
N GLU A 105 12.88 15.22 18.17
CA GLU A 105 13.73 15.25 16.97
C GLU A 105 14.80 14.16 17.07
N PHE A 106 15.15 13.55 15.93
CA PHE A 106 16.11 12.45 15.87
C PHE A 106 17.15 12.72 14.78
N GLU A 107 18.43 12.77 15.16
CA GLU A 107 19.53 12.93 14.21
C GLU A 107 20.02 11.56 13.70
N THR A 108 20.24 11.46 12.39
CA THR A 108 20.65 10.21 11.73
C THR A 108 21.50 10.49 10.49
N HIS A 109 22.32 9.52 10.10
CA HIS A 109 23.06 9.54 8.82
C HIS A 109 22.20 9.14 7.62
N THR A 110 21.22 8.23 7.84
CA THR A 110 20.35 7.75 6.77
C THR A 110 18.88 7.68 7.21
N VAL A 111 17.97 7.86 6.27
CA VAL A 111 16.53 7.74 6.48
C VAL A 111 15.96 6.73 5.49
N LEU A 112 15.13 5.81 5.96
CA LEU A 112 14.36 4.91 5.11
C LEU A 112 12.88 5.29 5.15
N LEU A 113 12.36 5.72 4.01
CA LEU A 113 10.94 6.00 3.80
C LEU A 113 10.19 4.68 3.56
N ALA A 114 9.52 4.14 4.59
CA ALA A 114 8.71 2.93 4.52
C ALA A 114 7.22 3.23 4.82
N THR A 115 6.76 4.39 4.35
CA THR A 115 5.45 4.98 4.69
C THR A 115 4.28 4.33 3.95
N GLY A 116 4.56 3.50 2.94
CA GLY A 116 3.56 2.75 2.19
C GLY A 116 2.66 3.63 1.32
N ALA A 117 1.45 3.15 1.09
CA ALA A 117 0.41 3.82 0.32
C ALA A 117 -0.93 3.63 1.02
N HIS A 118 -1.96 4.33 0.58
CA HIS A 118 -3.32 4.16 1.06
C HIS A 118 -4.30 4.17 -0.11
N HIS A 119 -5.38 3.41 0.02
CA HIS A 119 -6.43 3.39 -0.99
C HIS A 119 -7.37 4.58 -0.82
N SER A 120 -7.85 5.12 -1.96
CA SER A 120 -8.95 6.05 -1.95
C SER A 120 -10.22 5.35 -1.47
N LYS A 121 -10.91 5.96 -0.50
CA LYS A 121 -12.21 5.49 -0.04
C LYS A 121 -13.32 6.09 -0.88
N LEU A 122 -14.43 5.38 -1.01
CA LEU A 122 -15.67 5.90 -1.61
C LEU A 122 -16.32 6.97 -0.72
N GLY A 123 -16.17 6.83 0.60
CA GLY A 123 -16.78 7.71 1.58
C GLY A 123 -18.29 7.53 1.69
N VAL A 124 -18.78 6.31 1.47
CA VAL A 124 -20.21 5.98 1.51
C VAL A 124 -20.57 5.14 2.74
N PRO A 125 -21.82 5.21 3.22
CA PRO A 125 -22.30 4.33 4.29
C PRO A 125 -22.02 2.86 3.99
N GLY A 126 -21.63 2.09 5.00
CA GLY A 126 -21.31 0.67 4.92
C GLY A 126 -19.88 0.38 4.45
N GLU A 127 -19.16 1.33 3.83
CA GLU A 127 -17.80 1.04 3.35
C GLU A 127 -16.88 0.57 4.47
N GLU A 128 -16.76 1.34 5.54
CA GLU A 128 -15.87 1.02 6.66
C GLU A 128 -16.35 -0.20 7.48
N GLU A 129 -17.67 -0.36 7.63
CA GLU A 129 -18.27 -1.45 8.39
C GLU A 129 -17.98 -2.82 7.78
N TYR A 130 -17.95 -2.87 6.44
CA TYR A 130 -17.75 -4.12 5.69
C TYR A 130 -16.33 -4.33 5.17
N ILE A 131 -15.33 -3.53 5.57
CA ILE A 131 -13.91 -3.84 5.29
C ILE A 131 -13.58 -5.22 5.87
N GLY A 132 -13.03 -6.11 5.00
CA GLY A 132 -12.78 -7.52 5.35
C GLY A 132 -14.01 -8.41 5.47
N LYS A 133 -15.22 -7.84 5.34
CA LYS A 133 -16.50 -8.57 5.37
C LYS A 133 -17.27 -8.45 4.05
N GLY A 134 -16.55 -8.21 2.97
CA GLY A 134 -17.12 -8.04 1.64
C GLY A 134 -16.64 -6.79 0.91
N VAL A 135 -16.11 -5.78 1.60
CA VAL A 135 -15.41 -4.65 0.97
C VAL A 135 -13.92 -4.94 0.95
N SER A 136 -13.31 -4.80 -0.23
CA SER A 136 -11.88 -4.96 -0.46
C SER A 136 -11.34 -3.85 -1.38
N TYR A 137 -10.05 -3.57 -1.26
CA TYR A 137 -9.30 -2.64 -2.12
C TYR A 137 -8.26 -3.35 -2.99
N CYS A 138 -8.24 -4.69 -2.99
CA CYS A 138 -7.22 -5.49 -3.68
C CYS A 138 -7.83 -6.78 -4.24
N ALA A 139 -8.14 -6.79 -5.53
CA ALA A 139 -8.68 -7.98 -6.18
C ALA A 139 -7.70 -9.16 -6.19
N THR A 140 -6.40 -8.90 -6.36
CA THR A 140 -5.38 -9.96 -6.34
C THR A 140 -5.13 -10.54 -4.94
N CYS A 141 -5.50 -9.81 -3.87
CA CYS A 141 -5.40 -10.28 -2.50
C CYS A 141 -6.60 -11.16 -2.13
N ASP A 142 -7.81 -10.64 -2.34
CA ASP A 142 -9.03 -11.17 -1.76
C ASP A 142 -9.93 -11.87 -2.79
N GLY A 143 -9.66 -11.72 -4.07
CA GLY A 143 -10.53 -12.21 -5.14
C GLY A 143 -10.81 -13.70 -5.08
N ALA A 144 -9.84 -14.52 -4.64
CA ALA A 144 -9.97 -15.97 -4.53
C ALA A 144 -11.14 -16.41 -3.61
N PHE A 145 -11.49 -15.60 -2.57
CA PHE A 145 -12.61 -15.87 -1.66
C PHE A 145 -13.99 -15.72 -2.30
N TYR A 146 -14.03 -15.14 -3.51
CA TYR A 146 -15.26 -14.91 -4.28
C TYR A 146 -15.46 -15.88 -5.43
N ARG A 147 -14.76 -17.02 -5.42
CA ARG A 147 -14.96 -18.08 -6.43
C ARG A 147 -16.42 -18.52 -6.50
N GLY A 148 -16.99 -18.45 -7.72
CA GLY A 148 -18.39 -18.80 -7.97
C GLY A 148 -19.42 -17.79 -7.46
N LYS A 149 -19.00 -16.67 -6.86
CA LYS A 149 -19.86 -15.62 -6.33
C LYS A 149 -20.02 -14.47 -7.32
N VAL A 150 -20.88 -13.53 -6.97
CA VAL A 150 -21.09 -12.27 -7.69
C VAL A 150 -20.25 -11.18 -7.03
N THR A 151 -19.49 -10.41 -7.81
CA THR A 151 -18.69 -9.29 -7.30
C THR A 151 -18.98 -8.00 -8.04
N ALA A 152 -18.76 -6.89 -7.38
CA ALA A 152 -18.80 -5.57 -7.98
C ALA A 152 -17.42 -4.89 -7.84
N VAL A 153 -16.98 -4.19 -8.89
CA VAL A 153 -15.77 -3.36 -8.89
C VAL A 153 -16.18 -1.93 -9.15
N ASN A 154 -15.73 -0.99 -8.35
CA ASN A 154 -15.98 0.42 -8.58
C ASN A 154 -14.73 1.13 -9.09
N GLY A 155 -14.82 1.66 -10.31
CA GLY A 155 -13.72 2.36 -10.95
C GLY A 155 -13.90 2.45 -12.46
N GLY A 156 -12.84 2.82 -13.19
CA GLY A 156 -12.89 2.94 -14.66
C GLY A 156 -11.54 3.30 -15.27
N GLY A 157 -10.45 3.24 -14.48
CA GLY A 157 -9.08 3.29 -14.95
C GLY A 157 -8.51 1.87 -15.12
N ASP A 158 -7.22 1.78 -15.51
CA ASP A 158 -6.55 0.51 -15.76
C ASP A 158 -6.73 -0.49 -14.62
N VAL A 159 -6.47 -0.10 -13.37
CA VAL A 159 -6.59 -0.96 -12.18
C VAL A 159 -7.99 -1.55 -12.04
N ALA A 160 -9.05 -0.75 -12.19
CA ALA A 160 -10.42 -1.24 -12.05
C ALA A 160 -10.80 -2.25 -13.15
N VAL A 161 -10.32 -2.02 -14.37
CA VAL A 161 -10.54 -2.92 -15.50
C VAL A 161 -9.73 -4.21 -15.34
N GLU A 162 -8.45 -4.11 -14.95
CA GLU A 162 -7.60 -5.27 -14.63
C GLU A 162 -8.19 -6.10 -13.49
N ASP A 163 -8.71 -5.46 -12.43
CA ASP A 163 -9.39 -6.12 -11.31
C ASP A 163 -10.65 -6.87 -11.79
N ALA A 164 -11.47 -6.24 -12.63
CA ALA A 164 -12.68 -6.88 -13.18
C ALA A 164 -12.32 -8.07 -14.07
N ILE A 165 -11.30 -7.95 -14.94
CA ILE A 165 -10.77 -9.05 -15.77
C ILE A 165 -10.22 -10.18 -14.88
N PHE A 166 -9.48 -9.84 -13.83
CA PHE A 166 -8.94 -10.83 -12.90
C PHE A 166 -10.05 -11.61 -12.20
N LEU A 167 -11.03 -10.90 -11.63
CA LEU A 167 -12.17 -11.49 -10.93
C LEU A 167 -13.03 -12.35 -11.85
N SER A 168 -13.19 -11.98 -13.13
CA SER A 168 -14.00 -12.73 -14.09
C SER A 168 -13.53 -14.17 -14.30
N ARG A 169 -12.25 -14.46 -14.03
CA ARG A 169 -11.66 -15.79 -14.23
C ARG A 169 -12.23 -16.85 -13.28
N PHE A 170 -12.86 -16.45 -12.20
CA PHE A 170 -13.37 -17.38 -11.19
C PHE A 170 -14.69 -16.96 -10.52
N CYS A 171 -15.11 -15.69 -10.62
CA CYS A 171 -16.43 -15.24 -10.18
C CYS A 171 -17.51 -15.65 -11.19
N SER A 172 -18.73 -15.89 -10.71
CA SER A 172 -19.88 -16.19 -11.58
C SER A 172 -20.35 -14.97 -12.37
N LYS A 173 -20.24 -13.79 -11.78
CA LYS A 173 -20.58 -12.50 -12.39
C LYS A 173 -19.72 -11.39 -11.79
N VAL A 174 -19.30 -10.44 -12.61
CA VAL A 174 -18.61 -9.22 -12.18
C VAL A 174 -19.35 -7.99 -12.71
N TYR A 175 -19.72 -7.09 -11.85
CA TYR A 175 -20.24 -5.78 -12.22
C TYR A 175 -19.12 -4.74 -12.12
N LEU A 176 -18.85 -4.01 -13.22
CA LEU A 176 -17.96 -2.86 -13.19
C LEU A 176 -18.79 -1.57 -13.13
N ILE A 177 -18.82 -0.90 -11.98
CA ILE A 177 -19.61 0.32 -11.75
C ILE A 177 -18.75 1.52 -12.11
N HIS A 178 -19.17 2.29 -13.11
CA HIS A 178 -18.42 3.45 -13.57
C HIS A 178 -19.31 4.70 -13.71
N ARG A 179 -18.78 5.85 -13.22
CA ARG A 179 -19.53 7.13 -13.16
C ARG A 179 -19.68 7.86 -14.51
N ARG A 180 -19.09 7.35 -15.59
CA ARG A 180 -19.14 7.91 -16.95
C ARG A 180 -19.66 6.87 -17.93
N ASP A 181 -19.83 7.27 -19.18
CA ASP A 181 -20.23 6.43 -20.30
C ASP A 181 -19.01 5.85 -21.10
N GLU A 182 -17.79 6.15 -20.66
CA GLU A 182 -16.56 5.63 -21.24
C GLU A 182 -15.52 5.33 -20.16
N LEU A 183 -14.72 4.27 -20.34
CA LEU A 183 -13.60 3.92 -19.46
C LEU A 183 -12.37 4.75 -19.80
N ARG A 184 -11.55 5.03 -18.79
CA ARG A 184 -10.24 5.68 -18.95
C ARG A 184 -9.09 4.69 -19.12
N ALA A 185 -9.37 3.41 -18.97
CA ALA A 185 -8.40 2.34 -19.12
C ALA A 185 -7.84 2.27 -20.54
N ALA A 186 -6.65 1.71 -20.70
CA ALA A 186 -6.02 1.47 -21.99
C ALA A 186 -6.94 0.63 -22.90
N LYS A 187 -6.96 0.94 -24.20
CA LYS A 187 -7.88 0.30 -25.15
C LYS A 187 -7.78 -1.22 -25.18
N ILE A 188 -6.57 -1.76 -25.03
CA ILE A 188 -6.34 -3.21 -25.00
C ILE A 188 -7.05 -3.89 -23.81
N LEU A 189 -7.07 -3.24 -22.64
CA LEU A 189 -7.79 -3.73 -21.46
C LEU A 189 -9.30 -3.65 -21.65
N GLN A 190 -9.78 -2.58 -22.29
CA GLN A 190 -11.20 -2.45 -22.62
C GLN A 190 -11.66 -3.54 -23.57
N ASP A 191 -10.88 -3.83 -24.62
CA ASP A 191 -11.19 -4.87 -25.61
C ASP A 191 -11.22 -6.27 -24.98
N GLU A 192 -10.31 -6.56 -24.04
CA GLU A 192 -10.33 -7.78 -23.23
C GLU A 192 -11.58 -7.83 -22.33
N LEU A 193 -11.88 -6.76 -21.60
CA LEU A 193 -13.03 -6.69 -20.70
C LEU A 193 -14.35 -6.95 -21.43
N PHE A 194 -14.57 -6.27 -22.56
CA PHE A 194 -15.80 -6.39 -23.35
C PHE A 194 -15.97 -7.74 -24.04
N GLY A 195 -14.90 -8.52 -24.16
CA GLY A 195 -14.94 -9.91 -24.62
C GLY A 195 -15.41 -10.93 -23.58
N LEU A 196 -15.61 -10.53 -22.31
CA LEU A 196 -15.95 -11.42 -21.21
C LEU A 196 -17.47 -11.49 -21.01
N GLU A 197 -18.05 -12.70 -21.12
CA GLU A 197 -19.51 -12.91 -21.01
C GLU A 197 -20.06 -12.70 -19.60
N ASN A 198 -19.23 -12.88 -18.58
CA ASN A 198 -19.63 -12.74 -17.18
C ASN A 198 -19.28 -11.38 -16.54
N VAL A 199 -18.85 -10.40 -17.36
CA VAL A 199 -18.64 -9.01 -16.93
C VAL A 199 -19.74 -8.12 -17.50
N GLU A 200 -20.25 -7.24 -16.65
CA GLU A 200 -21.25 -6.24 -17.04
C GLU A 200 -20.85 -4.87 -16.53
N VAL A 201 -20.86 -3.87 -17.40
CA VAL A 201 -20.53 -2.49 -17.00
C VAL A 201 -21.82 -1.73 -16.69
N ILE A 202 -21.90 -1.19 -15.48
CA ILE A 202 -22.99 -0.30 -15.04
C ILE A 202 -22.49 1.14 -15.22
N TRP A 203 -22.89 1.71 -16.36
CA TRP A 203 -22.47 3.03 -16.78
C TRP A 203 -23.18 4.16 -16.04
N ASP A 204 -22.58 5.35 -16.11
CA ASP A 204 -23.14 6.59 -15.55
C ASP A 204 -23.58 6.46 -14.09
N SER A 205 -22.95 5.59 -13.33
CA SER A 205 -23.42 5.18 -12.01
C SER A 205 -22.36 5.36 -10.92
N VAL A 206 -22.79 5.82 -9.77
CA VAL A 206 -21.97 5.96 -8.56
C VAL A 206 -22.55 5.12 -7.43
N VAL A 207 -21.68 4.51 -6.63
CA VAL A 207 -22.10 3.81 -5.41
C VAL A 207 -22.50 4.84 -4.37
N LYS A 208 -23.65 4.62 -3.73
CA LYS A 208 -24.21 5.49 -2.68
C LYS A 208 -24.17 4.84 -1.31
N GLU A 209 -24.26 3.53 -1.25
CA GLU A 209 -24.30 2.76 -0.01
C GLU A 209 -23.88 1.32 -0.28
N ILE A 210 -23.20 0.72 0.66
CA ILE A 210 -22.88 -0.71 0.68
C ILE A 210 -23.71 -1.34 1.78
N LYS A 211 -24.45 -2.39 1.46
CA LYS A 211 -25.42 -3.04 2.34
C LYS A 211 -25.07 -4.48 2.62
N GLY A 212 -25.43 -4.94 3.79
CA GLY A 212 -25.27 -6.34 4.20
C GLY A 212 -25.84 -6.57 5.58
N ASP A 213 -25.68 -7.80 6.01
CA ASP A 213 -25.93 -8.21 7.40
C ASP A 213 -24.55 -8.47 8.06
N ASP A 214 -24.14 -9.73 8.14
CA ASP A 214 -22.77 -10.09 8.60
C ASP A 214 -21.71 -9.79 7.55
N LYS A 215 -22.10 -9.78 6.26
CA LYS A 215 -21.25 -9.52 5.09
C LYS A 215 -22.03 -8.74 4.04
N VAL A 216 -21.30 -8.17 3.08
CA VAL A 216 -21.91 -7.50 1.94
C VAL A 216 -22.87 -8.43 1.21
N ASN A 217 -24.08 -7.94 0.87
CA ASN A 217 -25.07 -8.65 0.06
C ASN A 217 -25.60 -7.81 -1.10
N SER A 218 -25.41 -6.48 -1.08
CA SER A 218 -25.78 -5.60 -2.18
C SER A 218 -25.06 -4.23 -2.08
N VAL A 219 -25.06 -3.52 -3.19
CA VAL A 219 -24.65 -2.11 -3.25
C VAL A 219 -25.76 -1.28 -3.90
N THR A 220 -26.05 -0.12 -3.32
CA THR A 220 -26.98 0.85 -3.91
C THR A 220 -26.20 1.74 -4.85
N VAL A 221 -26.67 1.85 -6.08
CA VAL A 221 -26.11 2.73 -7.12
C VAL A 221 -27.11 3.80 -7.54
N GLU A 222 -26.61 5.00 -7.84
CA GLU A 222 -27.39 6.09 -8.44
C GLU A 222 -26.85 6.35 -9.85
N ASN A 223 -27.72 6.30 -10.84
CA ASN A 223 -27.37 6.78 -12.18
C ASN A 223 -27.27 8.31 -12.16
N VAL A 224 -26.09 8.84 -12.51
CA VAL A 224 -25.81 10.28 -12.40
C VAL A 224 -26.59 11.15 -13.39
N LYS A 225 -27.06 10.54 -14.53
CA LYS A 225 -27.84 11.22 -15.56
C LYS A 225 -29.33 11.20 -15.26
N THR A 226 -29.89 10.03 -14.94
CA THR A 226 -31.33 9.85 -14.72
C THR A 226 -31.78 10.05 -13.27
N LYS A 227 -30.84 10.01 -12.31
CA LYS A 227 -31.07 10.01 -10.86
C LYS A 227 -31.80 8.78 -10.34
N GLU A 228 -31.94 7.77 -11.15
CA GLU A 228 -32.51 6.49 -10.76
C GLU A 228 -31.59 5.80 -9.76
N ILE A 229 -32.20 5.28 -8.69
CA ILE A 229 -31.51 4.52 -7.65
C ILE A 229 -31.92 3.06 -7.78
N SER A 230 -30.93 2.16 -7.77
CA SER A 230 -31.15 0.71 -7.82
C SER A 230 -30.16 -0.04 -6.94
N ASP A 231 -30.54 -1.25 -6.53
CA ASP A 231 -29.68 -2.13 -5.78
C ASP A 231 -29.09 -3.22 -6.68
N VAL A 232 -27.78 -3.35 -6.66
CA VAL A 232 -27.02 -4.40 -7.34
C VAL A 232 -26.66 -5.48 -6.30
N LYS A 233 -27.19 -6.69 -6.46
CA LYS A 233 -26.86 -7.83 -5.60
C LYS A 233 -25.43 -8.26 -5.87
N THR A 234 -24.63 -8.34 -4.80
CA THR A 234 -23.22 -8.73 -4.88
C THR A 234 -22.75 -9.31 -3.55
N ASP A 235 -21.86 -10.30 -3.59
CA ASP A 235 -21.24 -10.89 -2.41
C ASP A 235 -19.98 -10.13 -1.97
N GLY A 236 -19.45 -9.25 -2.84
CA GLY A 236 -18.26 -8.46 -2.55
C GLY A 236 -18.13 -7.22 -3.42
N MET A 237 -17.57 -6.17 -2.84
CA MET A 237 -17.34 -4.86 -3.45
C MET A 237 -15.84 -4.54 -3.44
N PHE A 238 -15.24 -4.42 -4.61
CA PHE A 238 -13.85 -4.03 -4.81
C PHE A 238 -13.76 -2.54 -5.17
N VAL A 239 -13.08 -1.76 -4.35
CA VAL A 239 -12.95 -0.31 -4.53
C VAL A 239 -11.64 0.00 -5.24
N ALA A 240 -11.71 0.32 -6.54
CA ALA A 240 -10.55 0.54 -7.41
C ALA A 240 -10.53 1.97 -8.00
N ILE A 241 -10.63 2.98 -7.11
CA ILE A 241 -10.68 4.40 -7.50
C ILE A 241 -9.36 5.16 -7.29
N GLY A 242 -8.32 4.46 -6.89
CA GLY A 242 -6.96 4.97 -6.78
C GLY A 242 -6.22 4.49 -5.53
N ILE A 243 -4.90 4.50 -5.65
CA ILE A 243 -3.97 4.25 -4.56
C ILE A 243 -3.03 5.46 -4.53
N HIS A 244 -2.84 6.04 -3.35
CA HIS A 244 -1.98 7.19 -3.14
C HIS A 244 -0.80 6.80 -2.25
N PRO A 245 0.44 7.02 -2.70
CA PRO A 245 1.60 6.83 -1.84
C PRO A 245 1.58 7.85 -0.70
N SER A 246 2.03 7.43 0.48
CA SER A 246 2.12 8.32 1.66
C SER A 246 3.47 9.06 1.64
N THR A 247 3.67 9.90 0.62
CA THR A 247 4.94 10.55 0.30
C THR A 247 4.87 12.08 0.29
N ASP A 248 3.69 12.67 0.47
CA ASP A 248 3.48 14.12 0.37
C ASP A 248 4.47 14.93 1.22
N LEU A 249 4.79 14.42 2.42
CA LEU A 249 5.72 15.04 3.35
C LEU A 249 7.16 15.09 2.81
N PHE A 250 7.49 14.25 1.83
CA PHE A 250 8.84 14.05 1.32
C PHE A 250 8.99 14.50 -0.16
N ALA A 251 7.93 15.04 -0.76
CA ALA A 251 7.89 15.39 -2.18
C ALA A 251 8.93 16.46 -2.57
N ASP A 252 9.27 17.37 -1.64
CA ASP A 252 10.32 18.38 -1.84
C ASP A 252 11.73 17.85 -1.51
N LEU A 253 11.83 16.66 -0.91
CA LEU A 253 13.09 16.07 -0.47
C LEU A 253 13.66 15.06 -1.48
N VAL A 254 12.79 14.32 -2.16
CA VAL A 254 13.15 13.25 -3.12
C VAL A 254 12.32 13.36 -4.39
N GLU A 255 12.88 12.88 -5.50
CA GLU A 255 12.14 12.86 -6.77
C GLU A 255 11.00 11.84 -6.73
N CYS A 256 9.81 12.28 -7.15
CA CYS A 256 8.61 11.47 -7.28
C CYS A 256 8.12 11.46 -8.73
N ASP A 257 7.40 10.40 -9.11
CA ASP A 257 6.70 10.33 -10.38
C ASP A 257 5.40 11.17 -10.35
N GLU A 258 4.72 11.27 -11.49
CA GLU A 258 3.46 12.03 -11.65
C GLU A 258 2.33 11.57 -10.72
N LYS A 259 2.44 10.36 -10.14
CA LYS A 259 1.48 9.78 -9.19
C LYS A 259 1.92 9.91 -7.73
N GLY A 260 3.05 10.56 -7.49
CA GLY A 260 3.62 10.79 -6.17
C GLY A 260 4.49 9.65 -5.62
N TYR A 261 4.73 8.58 -6.38
CA TYR A 261 5.63 7.49 -5.93
C TYR A 261 7.09 7.92 -6.02
N VAL A 262 7.87 7.64 -4.99
CA VAL A 262 9.31 7.93 -4.99
C VAL A 262 10.02 7.12 -6.06
N ILE A 263 10.79 7.80 -6.91
CA ILE A 263 11.60 7.19 -7.97
C ILE A 263 12.85 6.58 -7.35
N ALA A 264 12.94 5.25 -7.39
CA ALA A 264 14.11 4.49 -6.93
C ALA A 264 14.14 3.10 -7.56
N GLY A 265 15.33 2.55 -7.73
CA GLY A 265 15.57 1.18 -8.17
C GLY A 265 15.26 0.14 -7.08
N GLU A 266 15.65 -1.12 -7.32
CA GLU A 266 15.53 -2.20 -6.33
C GLU A 266 16.43 -2.00 -5.12
N ASP A 267 17.47 -1.20 -5.25
CA ASP A 267 18.38 -0.77 -4.19
C ASP A 267 17.72 0.21 -3.21
N GLY A 268 16.56 0.76 -3.56
CA GLY A 268 15.85 1.74 -2.76
C GLY A 268 16.53 3.11 -2.66
N ALA A 269 17.63 3.36 -3.37
CA ALA A 269 18.32 4.65 -3.35
C ALA A 269 17.50 5.72 -4.07
N THR A 270 17.30 6.86 -3.41
CA THR A 270 16.56 8.00 -3.98
C THR A 270 17.49 9.03 -4.61
N SER A 271 16.92 10.09 -5.18
CA SER A 271 17.69 11.24 -5.70
C SER A 271 18.49 12.00 -4.61
N MET A 272 18.16 11.81 -3.33
CA MET A 272 18.82 12.45 -2.20
C MET A 272 19.78 11.47 -1.50
N PRO A 273 21.11 11.72 -1.50
CA PRO A 273 22.08 10.83 -0.87
C PRO A 273 21.78 10.59 0.61
N GLY A 274 21.72 9.33 1.06
CA GLY A 274 21.38 8.95 2.44
C GLY A 274 19.88 8.82 2.73
N ILE A 275 19.02 9.16 1.75
CA ILE A 275 17.57 8.88 1.82
C ILE A 275 17.26 7.68 0.95
N PHE A 276 16.59 6.70 1.53
CA PHE A 276 16.17 5.47 0.88
C PHE A 276 14.67 5.29 0.96
N VAL A 277 14.10 4.47 0.08
CA VAL A 277 12.67 4.16 0.06
C VAL A 277 12.43 2.67 -0.06
N ALA A 278 11.41 2.14 0.61
CA ALA A 278 11.03 0.74 0.51
C ALA A 278 9.51 0.57 0.60
N GLY A 279 9.00 -0.48 -0.05
CA GLY A 279 7.57 -0.82 -0.02
C GLY A 279 6.74 -0.02 -1.02
N ASP A 280 5.48 0.19 -0.68
CA ASP A 280 4.48 0.67 -1.63
C ASP A 280 4.56 2.18 -1.92
N SER A 281 5.37 2.93 -1.19
CA SER A 281 5.71 4.32 -1.49
C SER A 281 6.70 4.47 -2.66
N ARG A 282 7.37 3.38 -3.06
CA ARG A 282 8.31 3.36 -4.19
C ARG A 282 7.59 3.11 -5.52
N GLN A 283 8.08 3.73 -6.59
CA GLN A 283 7.65 3.43 -7.96
C GLN A 283 8.00 1.97 -8.30
N LYS A 284 7.00 1.14 -8.54
CA LYS A 284 7.15 -0.28 -8.93
C LYS A 284 5.88 -0.84 -9.52
N ARG A 285 5.99 -1.96 -10.24
CA ARG A 285 4.85 -2.61 -10.89
C ARG A 285 3.94 -3.35 -9.91
N LEU A 286 4.52 -4.14 -9.00
CA LEU A 286 3.78 -5.00 -8.07
C LEU A 286 3.90 -4.49 -6.64
N ARG A 287 2.76 -4.24 -5.99
CA ARG A 287 2.63 -3.85 -4.58
C ARG A 287 1.99 -4.98 -3.82
N GLN A 288 2.81 -5.74 -3.12
CA GLN A 288 2.41 -6.91 -2.31
C GLN A 288 3.30 -7.00 -1.07
N ILE A 289 2.85 -7.76 -0.06
CA ILE A 289 3.61 -7.98 1.18
C ILE A 289 5.02 -8.46 0.87
N VAL A 290 5.15 -9.47 0.00
CA VAL A 290 6.44 -10.07 -0.36
C VAL A 290 7.38 -9.08 -1.02
N THR A 291 6.89 -8.19 -1.91
CA THR A 291 7.74 -7.17 -2.54
C THR A 291 8.11 -6.04 -1.59
N ALA A 292 7.24 -5.70 -0.63
CA ALA A 292 7.56 -4.73 0.42
C ALA A 292 8.63 -5.27 1.38
N VAL A 293 8.54 -6.55 1.76
CA VAL A 293 9.57 -7.25 2.57
C VAL A 293 10.93 -7.27 1.86
N ALA A 294 10.93 -7.60 0.56
CA ALA A 294 12.14 -7.61 -0.25
C ALA A 294 12.79 -6.22 -0.36
N ASP A 295 11.98 -5.18 -0.63
CA ASP A 295 12.47 -3.80 -0.68
C ASP A 295 13.16 -3.39 0.63
N GLY A 296 12.56 -3.71 1.79
CA GLY A 296 13.15 -3.39 3.09
C GLY A 296 14.52 -4.03 3.30
N ALA A 297 14.70 -5.27 2.88
CA ALA A 297 15.97 -5.97 2.94
C ALA A 297 17.02 -5.35 2.00
N ASN A 298 16.65 -5.07 0.75
CA ASN A 298 17.53 -4.47 -0.25
C ASN A 298 17.98 -3.06 0.17
N ALA A 299 17.05 -2.22 0.62
CA ALA A 299 17.35 -0.86 1.06
C ALA A 299 18.38 -0.83 2.19
N VAL A 300 18.29 -1.76 3.16
CA VAL A 300 19.28 -1.84 4.25
C VAL A 300 20.66 -2.23 3.74
N THR A 301 20.75 -3.10 2.75
CA THR A 301 22.03 -3.43 2.11
C THR A 301 22.65 -2.18 1.49
N SER A 302 21.86 -1.37 0.81
CA SER A 302 22.31 -0.09 0.23
C SER A 302 22.69 0.93 1.31
N VAL A 303 21.94 1.00 2.42
CA VAL A 303 22.30 1.82 3.60
C VAL A 303 23.68 1.43 4.14
N GLN A 304 23.98 0.14 4.28
CA GLN A 304 25.29 -0.33 4.74
C GLN A 304 26.41 0.11 3.79
N ASP A 305 26.22 -0.09 2.48
CA ASP A 305 27.20 0.31 1.48
C ASP A 305 27.43 1.83 1.49
N PHE A 306 26.37 2.61 1.64
CA PHE A 306 26.43 4.06 1.76
C PHE A 306 27.25 4.49 3.00
N LEU A 307 26.95 3.92 4.18
CA LEU A 307 27.62 4.28 5.44
C LEU A 307 29.11 3.92 5.43
N VAL A 308 29.53 2.89 4.70
CA VAL A 308 30.94 2.54 4.54
C VAL A 308 31.61 3.25 3.34
N GLY A 309 30.92 4.16 2.68
CA GLY A 309 31.45 4.94 1.56
C GLY A 309 31.58 4.13 0.25
N LYS A 310 30.82 3.04 0.09
CA LYS A 310 30.81 2.19 -1.10
C LYS A 310 29.64 2.49 -2.06
N ALA A 311 28.67 3.32 -1.64
CA ALA A 311 27.59 3.76 -2.52
C ALA A 311 28.15 4.69 -3.60
N LYS A 312 27.78 4.43 -4.86
CA LYS A 312 28.19 5.21 -6.02
C LYS A 312 27.39 6.50 -6.15
#